data_5413cbdd7c0655918817f651ab41306f
#
_entry.id   5413cbdd7c0655918817f651ab41306f
#
_cell.length_a   1.000
_cell.length_b   1.000
_cell.length_c   1.000
_cell.angle_alpha   90.00
_cell.angle_beta   90.00
_cell.angle_gamma   90.00
#
_symmetry.space_group_name_H-M   'P 1'
#
loop_
_entity.id
_entity.type
_entity.pdbx_description
1 polymer ?
#
loop_
_entity_poly.entity_id
_entity_poly.type
_entity_poly.pdbx_seq_one_letter_code
_entity_poly.pdbx_strand_id
1 'polypeptide(L)'
;MAAIILLLSNCANMNESDCITADWQLIGFEDGSFGKNETHISQHRKECAEHGVTPDLKAYRKGHFDGSERFCTANNGFSQGQQGKRYNSSCPEIFEAEFLKGFTDGQTLHRLKNQLNQRTEDLESTYKNIDWLEHTIAEKSELMVADGLKRDQRIMVRDEIAQHQRQQASLYDTLPELKQEFENALQTYQLKKKKFSYY
;
A
#
# COMPACT_ATOMS: atom_id res chain seq x y z
N MET A 1 28.52 20.73 0.98
CA MET A 1 27.27 21.34 1.46
C MET A 1 26.16 21.03 0.46
N ALA A 2 25.31 20.05 0.75
CA ALA A 2 24.18 19.69 -0.11
C ALA A 2 22.97 20.53 0.33
N ALA A 3 22.49 21.41 -0.56
CA ALA A 3 21.27 22.17 -0.33
C ALA A 3 20.06 21.23 -0.49
N ILE A 4 19.41 20.94 0.62
CA ILE A 4 18.11 20.25 0.64
C ILE A 4 17.06 21.27 0.20
N ILE A 5 16.61 21.18 -1.05
CA ILE A 5 15.45 21.92 -1.54
C ILE A 5 14.22 21.24 -0.94
N LEU A 6 13.70 21.81 0.14
CA LEU A 6 12.38 21.52 0.68
C LEU A 6 11.34 21.99 -0.35
N LEU A 7 10.79 21.08 -1.12
CA LEU A 7 9.57 21.29 -1.88
C LEU A 7 8.43 21.45 -0.87
N LEU A 8 8.16 22.69 -0.47
CA LEU A 8 6.94 23.06 0.22
C LEU A 8 5.79 22.82 -0.76
N SER A 9 5.04 21.72 -0.57
CA SER A 9 3.74 21.55 -1.18
C SER A 9 2.84 22.65 -0.58
N ASN A 10 2.83 23.81 -1.19
CA ASN A 10 1.80 24.82 -0.93
C ASN A 10 0.47 24.19 -1.34
N CYS A 11 -0.40 23.87 -0.38
CA CYS A 11 -1.82 23.92 -0.62
C CYS A 11 -2.11 25.40 -0.94
N ALA A 12 -2.05 25.76 -2.19
CA ALA A 12 -2.34 27.13 -2.62
C ALA A 12 -3.83 27.33 -2.45
N ASN A 13 -4.25 28.04 -1.40
CA ASN A 13 -5.58 28.61 -1.32
C ASN A 13 -5.74 29.61 -2.46
N MET A 14 -6.94 29.69 -3.06
CA MET A 14 -7.21 30.66 -4.10
C MET A 14 -7.10 32.08 -3.53
N ASN A 15 -6.28 32.90 -4.16
CA ASN A 15 -6.17 34.31 -3.81
C ASN A 15 -7.28 35.14 -4.48
N GLU A 16 -7.37 36.44 -4.16
CA GLU A 16 -8.39 37.33 -4.69
C GLU A 16 -8.42 37.36 -6.25
N SER A 17 -7.26 37.45 -6.87
CA SER A 17 -7.14 37.45 -8.35
C SER A 17 -7.62 36.13 -8.93
N ASP A 18 -7.24 35.00 -8.33
CA ASP A 18 -7.66 33.67 -8.76
C ASP A 18 -9.18 33.52 -8.67
N CYS A 19 -9.80 34.04 -7.61
CA CYS A 19 -11.26 34.00 -7.44
C CYS A 19 -12.02 34.88 -8.43
N ILE A 20 -11.52 36.11 -8.71
CA ILE A 20 -12.16 37.06 -9.63
C ILE A 20 -12.08 36.57 -11.08
N THR A 21 -10.97 35.95 -11.47
CA THR A 21 -10.72 35.50 -12.85
C THR A 21 -11.01 34.04 -13.08
N ALA A 22 -11.59 33.32 -12.05
CA ALA A 22 -11.81 31.89 -12.10
C ALA A 22 -12.69 31.43 -13.26
N ASP A 23 -12.20 30.52 -14.07
CA ASP A 23 -13.03 29.70 -14.96
C ASP A 23 -13.56 28.50 -14.17
N TRP A 24 -14.77 28.66 -13.62
CA TRP A 24 -15.39 27.63 -12.79
C TRP A 24 -15.68 26.34 -13.54
N GLN A 25 -15.86 26.38 -14.87
CA GLN A 25 -16.01 25.15 -15.65
C GLN A 25 -14.66 24.41 -15.77
N LEU A 26 -13.59 25.13 -15.99
CA LEU A 26 -12.23 24.54 -16.05
C LEU A 26 -11.83 23.96 -14.68
N ILE A 27 -12.04 24.70 -13.60
CA ILE A 27 -11.76 24.24 -12.23
C ILE A 27 -12.56 22.95 -11.93
N GLY A 28 -13.84 22.95 -12.27
CA GLY A 28 -14.67 21.75 -12.13
C GLY A 28 -14.13 20.58 -12.95
N PHE A 29 -13.72 20.82 -14.19
CA PHE A 29 -13.14 19.79 -15.06
C PHE A 29 -11.86 19.19 -14.47
N GLU A 30 -10.98 20.01 -13.93
CA GLU A 30 -9.76 19.55 -13.28
C GLU A 30 -10.09 18.72 -12.02
N ASP A 31 -10.98 19.21 -11.16
CA ASP A 31 -11.40 18.50 -9.97
C ASP A 31 -12.02 17.12 -10.30
N GLY A 32 -12.90 17.06 -11.29
CA GLY A 32 -13.48 15.81 -11.79
C GLY A 32 -12.44 14.86 -12.37
N SER A 33 -11.48 15.38 -13.15
CA SER A 33 -10.41 14.61 -13.78
C SER A 33 -9.42 14.03 -12.76
N PHE A 34 -9.30 14.63 -11.57
CA PHE A 34 -8.51 14.12 -10.46
C PHE A 34 -9.31 13.27 -9.47
N GLY A 35 -10.60 13.04 -9.73
CA GLY A 35 -11.47 12.23 -8.89
C GLY A 35 -11.81 12.88 -7.56
N LYS A 36 -11.80 14.21 -7.48
CA LYS A 36 -12.37 14.93 -6.36
C LYS A 36 -13.89 14.82 -6.39
N ASN A 37 -14.51 14.73 -5.22
CA ASN A 37 -15.97 14.72 -5.15
C ASN A 37 -16.54 16.09 -5.54
N GLU A 38 -17.74 16.15 -6.16
CA GLU A 38 -18.41 17.40 -6.54
C GLU A 38 -18.51 18.41 -5.38
N THR A 39 -18.65 17.91 -4.15
CA THR A 39 -18.70 18.75 -2.95
C THR A 39 -17.41 19.53 -2.69
N HIS A 40 -16.32 19.25 -3.40
CA HIS A 40 -15.06 19.99 -3.30
C HIS A 40 -15.22 21.48 -3.62
N ILE A 41 -16.21 21.86 -4.45
CA ILE A 41 -16.61 23.25 -4.66
C ILE A 41 -16.83 24.03 -3.35
N SER A 42 -17.19 23.35 -2.26
CA SER A 42 -17.39 23.98 -0.96
C SER A 42 -16.10 24.57 -0.39
N GLN A 43 -14.94 23.99 -0.71
CA GLN A 43 -13.65 24.54 -0.33
C GLN A 43 -13.36 25.81 -1.13
N HIS A 44 -13.50 25.78 -2.46
CA HIS A 44 -13.34 26.95 -3.32
C HIS A 44 -14.28 28.10 -2.91
N ARG A 45 -15.53 27.75 -2.56
CA ARG A 45 -16.51 28.75 -2.08
C ARG A 45 -16.06 29.39 -0.75
N LYS A 46 -15.45 28.64 0.15
CA LYS A 46 -14.91 29.17 1.39
C LYS A 46 -13.79 30.18 1.14
N GLU A 47 -12.83 29.78 0.31
CA GLU A 47 -11.67 30.59 -0.04
C GLU A 47 -12.07 31.89 -0.73
N CYS A 48 -12.96 31.83 -1.72
CA CYS A 48 -13.39 33.00 -2.48
C CYS A 48 -14.41 33.89 -1.75
N ALA A 49 -15.11 33.38 -0.73
CA ALA A 49 -16.02 34.18 0.09
C ALA A 49 -15.28 35.29 0.87
N GLU A 50 -14.03 35.06 1.25
CA GLU A 50 -13.17 36.07 1.90
C GLU A 50 -12.90 37.28 1.01
N HIS A 51 -13.00 37.10 -0.32
CA HIS A 51 -12.84 38.10 -1.36
C HIS A 51 -14.17 38.59 -1.96
N GLY A 52 -15.32 38.19 -1.38
CA GLY A 52 -16.65 38.58 -1.84
C GLY A 52 -17.09 37.90 -3.13
N VAL A 53 -16.37 36.88 -3.61
CA VAL A 53 -16.66 36.16 -4.86
C VAL A 53 -17.44 34.89 -4.58
N THR A 54 -18.50 34.66 -5.36
CA THR A 54 -19.31 33.45 -5.30
C THR A 54 -19.04 32.59 -6.54
N PRO A 55 -18.59 31.32 -6.41
CA PRO A 55 -18.42 30.40 -7.51
C PRO A 55 -19.69 30.19 -8.36
N ASP A 56 -19.52 30.12 -9.70
CA ASP A 56 -20.58 29.63 -10.57
C ASP A 56 -20.74 28.12 -10.45
N LEU A 57 -21.68 27.71 -9.59
CA LEU A 57 -21.95 26.31 -9.32
C LEU A 57 -22.41 25.52 -10.55
N LYS A 58 -23.12 26.17 -11.48
CA LYS A 58 -23.60 25.51 -12.70
C LYS A 58 -22.44 25.24 -13.67
N ALA A 59 -21.57 26.22 -13.87
CA ALA A 59 -20.36 26.04 -14.68
C ALA A 59 -19.42 24.98 -14.07
N TYR A 60 -19.18 25.06 -12.76
CA TYR A 60 -18.36 24.07 -12.05
C TYR A 60 -18.90 22.64 -12.20
N ARG A 61 -20.21 22.43 -11.95
CA ARG A 61 -20.82 21.09 -12.07
C ARG A 61 -20.71 20.52 -13.47
N LYS A 62 -20.90 21.37 -14.49
CA LYS A 62 -20.71 20.94 -15.86
C LYS A 62 -19.28 20.48 -16.13
N GLY A 63 -18.30 21.29 -15.75
CA GLY A 63 -16.90 20.91 -15.89
C GLY A 63 -16.55 19.65 -15.10
N HIS A 64 -17.02 19.56 -13.85
CA HIS A 64 -16.79 18.39 -12.99
C HIS A 64 -17.33 17.10 -13.60
N PHE A 65 -18.52 17.14 -14.18
CA PHE A 65 -19.09 16.00 -14.89
C PHE A 65 -18.23 15.59 -16.09
N ASP A 66 -17.84 16.56 -16.95
CA ASP A 66 -17.00 16.32 -18.12
C ASP A 66 -15.59 15.77 -17.72
N GLY A 67 -15.03 16.27 -16.62
CA GLY A 67 -13.77 15.78 -16.05
C GLY A 67 -13.88 14.39 -15.44
N SER A 68 -15.00 14.12 -14.76
CA SER A 68 -15.26 12.82 -14.15
C SER A 68 -15.32 11.67 -15.16
N GLU A 69 -15.75 11.91 -16.38
CA GLU A 69 -15.73 10.91 -17.45
C GLU A 69 -14.33 10.35 -17.70
N ARG A 70 -13.30 11.20 -17.57
CA ARG A 70 -11.89 10.76 -17.73
C ARG A 70 -11.39 9.96 -16.54
N PHE A 71 -11.80 10.34 -15.35
CA PHE A 71 -11.38 9.66 -14.13
C PHE A 71 -12.14 8.35 -13.90
N CYS A 72 -13.45 8.34 -14.13
CA CYS A 72 -14.36 7.27 -13.74
C CYS A 72 -14.42 6.13 -14.79
N THR A 73 -13.27 5.62 -15.17
CA THR A 73 -13.12 4.49 -16.09
C THR A 73 -12.78 3.20 -15.34
N ALA A 74 -13.08 2.04 -15.91
CA ALA A 74 -12.70 0.75 -15.34
C ALA A 74 -11.18 0.62 -15.14
N ASN A 75 -10.38 1.11 -16.09
CA ASN A 75 -8.91 1.05 -16.00
C ASN A 75 -8.39 1.88 -14.81
N ASN A 76 -8.89 3.10 -14.65
CA ASN A 76 -8.49 3.92 -13.51
C ASN A 76 -9.03 3.34 -12.21
N GLY A 77 -10.26 2.84 -12.17
CA GLY A 77 -10.82 2.11 -11.03
C GLY A 77 -9.89 0.97 -10.60
N PHE A 78 -9.47 0.14 -11.56
CA PHE A 78 -8.52 -0.95 -11.30
C PHE A 78 -7.20 -0.44 -10.70
N SER A 79 -6.62 0.60 -11.29
CA SER A 79 -5.39 1.22 -10.79
C SER A 79 -5.53 1.74 -9.36
N GLN A 80 -6.62 2.46 -9.05
CA GLN A 80 -6.90 2.96 -7.70
C GLN A 80 -7.07 1.82 -6.69
N GLY A 81 -7.84 0.78 -7.06
CA GLY A 81 -8.05 -0.41 -6.24
C GLY A 81 -6.76 -1.19 -5.99
N GLN A 82 -5.92 -1.38 -7.03
CA GLN A 82 -4.63 -2.06 -6.93
C GLN A 82 -3.64 -1.32 -6.02
N GLN A 83 -3.72 0.00 -5.94
CA GLN A 83 -2.95 0.82 -5.01
C GLN A 83 -3.50 0.77 -3.57
N GLY A 84 -4.59 0.08 -3.32
CA GLY A 84 -5.23 0.00 -1.99
C GLY A 84 -5.92 1.28 -1.56
N LYS A 85 -6.24 2.19 -2.48
CA LYS A 85 -6.94 3.43 -2.18
C LYS A 85 -8.38 3.15 -1.73
N ARG A 86 -8.99 4.12 -1.08
CA ARG A 86 -10.41 4.09 -0.71
C ARG A 86 -11.22 4.84 -1.77
N TYR A 87 -12.36 4.30 -2.12
CA TYR A 87 -13.31 4.99 -2.97
C TYR A 87 -14.11 6.02 -2.14
N ASN A 88 -14.21 7.23 -2.65
CA ASN A 88 -14.85 8.37 -1.97
C ASN A 88 -16.15 8.84 -2.67
N SER A 89 -16.78 7.98 -3.46
CA SER A 89 -17.99 8.29 -4.24
C SER A 89 -17.83 9.54 -5.13
N SER A 90 -16.68 9.65 -5.78
CA SER A 90 -16.36 10.78 -6.66
C SER A 90 -16.95 10.65 -8.06
N CYS A 91 -17.38 9.46 -8.45
CA CYS A 91 -17.93 9.22 -9.78
C CYS A 91 -19.43 9.51 -9.84
N PRO A 92 -19.90 10.24 -10.86
CA PRO A 92 -21.31 10.31 -11.19
C PRO A 92 -21.92 8.94 -11.42
N GLU A 93 -23.19 8.75 -11.06
CA GLU A 93 -23.92 7.47 -11.12
C GLU A 93 -23.78 6.75 -12.47
N ILE A 94 -23.78 7.51 -13.56
CA ILE A 94 -23.67 6.97 -14.92
C ILE A 94 -22.33 6.29 -15.20
N PHE A 95 -21.23 6.69 -14.53
CA PHE A 95 -19.88 6.16 -14.69
C PHE A 95 -19.47 5.24 -13.53
N GLU A 96 -20.19 5.30 -12.39
CA GLU A 96 -19.79 4.67 -11.15
C GLU A 96 -19.70 3.15 -11.27
N ALA A 97 -20.67 2.53 -11.93
CA ALA A 97 -20.73 1.07 -12.04
C ALA A 97 -19.49 0.49 -12.77
N GLU A 98 -19.04 1.15 -13.84
CA GLU A 98 -17.86 0.74 -14.58
C GLU A 98 -16.58 0.94 -13.77
N PHE A 99 -16.45 2.10 -13.13
CA PHE A 99 -15.33 2.40 -12.24
C PHE A 99 -15.23 1.38 -11.10
N LEU A 100 -16.34 1.10 -10.40
CA LEU A 100 -16.39 0.17 -9.26
C LEU A 100 -16.07 -1.26 -9.66
N LYS A 101 -16.43 -1.68 -10.86
CA LYS A 101 -16.02 -3.00 -11.38
C LYS A 101 -14.50 -3.11 -11.41
N GLY A 102 -13.83 -2.15 -12.05
CA GLY A 102 -12.36 -2.12 -12.08
C GLY A 102 -11.77 -1.99 -10.69
N PHE A 103 -12.32 -1.10 -9.85
CA PHE A 103 -11.86 -0.85 -8.50
C PHE A 103 -11.90 -2.13 -7.62
N THR A 104 -12.98 -2.89 -7.68
CA THR A 104 -13.13 -4.15 -6.94
C THR A 104 -12.13 -5.21 -7.40
N ASP A 105 -11.90 -5.30 -8.72
CA ASP A 105 -10.89 -6.20 -9.29
C ASP A 105 -9.47 -5.79 -8.83
N GLY A 106 -9.17 -4.49 -8.84
CA GLY A 106 -7.91 -3.95 -8.35
C GLY A 106 -7.70 -4.21 -6.85
N GLN A 107 -8.73 -3.97 -6.01
CA GLN A 107 -8.68 -4.30 -4.58
C GLN A 107 -8.44 -5.80 -4.33
N THR A 108 -9.03 -6.65 -5.16
CA THR A 108 -8.79 -8.10 -5.08
C THR A 108 -7.32 -8.41 -5.34
N LEU A 109 -6.72 -7.81 -6.35
CA LEU A 109 -5.30 -8.02 -6.66
C LEU A 109 -4.39 -7.44 -5.57
N HIS A 110 -4.72 -6.27 -5.02
CA HIS A 110 -4.02 -5.67 -3.88
C HIS A 110 -3.99 -6.61 -2.67
N ARG A 111 -5.16 -7.14 -2.29
CA ARG A 111 -5.27 -8.08 -1.16
C ARG A 111 -4.44 -9.35 -1.39
N LEU A 112 -4.52 -9.94 -2.59
CA LEU A 112 -3.73 -11.14 -2.93
C LEU A 112 -2.23 -10.86 -2.92
N LYS A 113 -1.80 -9.67 -3.37
CA LYS A 113 -0.39 -9.25 -3.29
C LYS A 113 0.08 -9.13 -1.85
N ASN A 114 -0.74 -8.56 -0.98
CA ASN A 114 -0.40 -8.46 0.45
C ASN A 114 -0.33 -9.84 1.12
N GLN A 115 -1.23 -10.77 0.78
CA GLN A 115 -1.14 -12.15 1.26
C GLN A 115 0.15 -12.83 0.80
N LEU A 116 0.53 -12.68 -0.47
CA LEU A 116 1.79 -13.21 -0.99
C LEU A 116 3.00 -12.62 -0.26
N ASN A 117 3.02 -11.29 -0.07
CA ASN A 117 4.10 -10.63 0.65
C ASN A 117 4.24 -11.17 2.08
N GLN A 118 3.11 -11.34 2.79
CA GLN A 118 3.13 -11.91 4.14
C GLN A 118 3.73 -13.32 4.14
N ARG A 119 3.32 -14.21 3.21
CA ARG A 119 3.88 -15.56 3.13
C ARG A 119 5.37 -15.56 2.76
N THR A 120 5.79 -14.61 1.94
CA THR A 120 7.22 -14.41 1.63
C THR A 120 8.00 -14.04 2.90
N GLU A 121 7.50 -13.07 3.67
CA GLU A 121 8.14 -12.61 4.91
C GLU A 121 8.19 -13.73 5.97
N ASP A 122 7.11 -14.51 6.14
CA ASP A 122 7.04 -15.64 7.06
C ASP A 122 8.13 -16.68 6.72
N LEU A 123 8.25 -17.04 5.44
CA LEU A 123 9.23 -18.00 4.97
C LEU A 123 10.68 -17.49 5.11
N GLU A 124 10.94 -16.24 4.70
CA GLU A 124 12.26 -15.62 4.83
C GLU A 124 12.69 -15.47 6.29
N SER A 125 11.77 -15.08 7.19
CA SER A 125 12.08 -14.94 8.60
C SER A 125 12.42 -16.29 9.23
N THR A 126 11.71 -17.35 8.82
CA THR A 126 11.99 -18.71 9.28
C THR A 126 13.38 -19.19 8.86
N TYR A 127 13.78 -18.95 7.60
CA TYR A 127 15.14 -19.27 7.15
C TYR A 127 16.21 -18.48 7.90
N LYS A 128 16.01 -17.18 8.12
CA LYS A 128 16.94 -16.35 8.90
C LYS A 128 17.10 -16.85 10.34
N ASN A 129 15.98 -17.30 10.96
CA ASN A 129 16.03 -17.85 12.30
C ASN A 129 16.78 -19.19 12.35
N ILE A 130 16.59 -20.06 11.36
CA ILE A 130 17.34 -21.32 11.25
C ILE A 130 18.83 -21.05 11.11
N ASP A 131 19.24 -20.17 10.22
CA ASP A 131 20.64 -19.78 9.99
C ASP A 131 21.28 -19.21 11.27
N TRP A 132 20.58 -18.31 11.95
CA TRP A 132 21.02 -17.78 13.24
C TRP A 132 21.20 -18.87 14.29
N LEU A 133 20.27 -19.83 14.39
CA LEU A 133 20.40 -20.95 15.32
C LEU A 133 21.56 -21.85 14.98
N GLU A 134 21.82 -22.13 13.69
CA GLU A 134 22.97 -22.91 13.24
C GLU A 134 24.29 -22.27 13.66
N HIS A 135 24.45 -20.97 13.39
CA HIS A 135 25.65 -20.25 13.84
C HIS A 135 25.79 -20.22 15.36
N THR A 136 24.70 -19.96 16.08
CA THR A 136 24.73 -19.92 17.55
C THR A 136 25.08 -21.28 18.16
N ILE A 137 24.55 -22.38 17.61
CA ILE A 137 24.87 -23.75 18.05
C ILE A 137 26.35 -24.06 17.78
N ALA A 138 26.89 -23.66 16.61
CA ALA A 138 28.27 -23.87 16.27
C ALA A 138 29.22 -23.12 17.23
N GLU A 139 28.99 -21.82 17.44
CA GLU A 139 29.79 -21.00 18.37
C GLU A 139 29.78 -21.55 19.80
N LYS A 140 28.58 -21.94 20.29
CA LYS A 140 28.46 -22.54 21.64
C LYS A 140 29.13 -23.91 21.72
N SER A 141 29.12 -24.68 20.65
CA SER A 141 29.80 -25.97 20.58
C SER A 141 31.32 -25.83 20.66
N GLU A 142 31.88 -24.82 19.97
CA GLU A 142 33.30 -24.47 20.08
C GLU A 142 33.64 -23.97 21.48
N LEU A 143 32.81 -23.12 22.09
CA LEU A 143 33.00 -22.65 23.46
C LEU A 143 32.99 -23.82 24.45
N MET A 144 32.12 -24.81 24.27
CA MET A 144 31.99 -25.95 25.17
C MET A 144 33.30 -26.81 25.28
N VAL A 145 34.09 -26.86 24.19
CA VAL A 145 35.34 -27.61 24.15
C VAL A 145 36.58 -26.74 24.42
N ALA A 146 36.43 -25.42 24.50
CA ALA A 146 37.51 -24.49 24.80
C ALA A 146 38.10 -24.69 26.21
N ASP A 147 39.39 -24.38 26.36
CA ASP A 147 40.05 -24.43 27.68
C ASP A 147 39.56 -23.33 28.62
N GLY A 148 39.60 -23.57 29.91
CA GLY A 148 39.31 -22.60 30.97
C GLY A 148 37.85 -22.56 31.46
N LEU A 149 36.90 -23.24 30.83
CA LEU A 149 35.53 -23.36 31.33
C LEU A 149 35.42 -24.30 32.52
N LYS A 150 34.75 -23.85 33.59
CA LYS A 150 34.39 -24.68 34.74
C LYS A 150 33.25 -25.65 34.38
N ARG A 151 33.14 -26.73 35.18
CA ARG A 151 32.13 -27.79 34.96
C ARG A 151 30.70 -27.21 34.85
N ASP A 152 30.32 -26.30 35.76
CA ASP A 152 28.97 -25.74 35.79
C ASP A 152 28.70 -24.87 34.54
N GLN A 153 29.68 -24.12 34.07
CA GLN A 153 29.60 -23.36 32.84
C GLN A 153 29.41 -24.26 31.61
N ARG A 154 30.11 -25.39 31.52
CA ARG A 154 29.93 -26.40 30.46
C ARG A 154 28.51 -26.98 30.46
N ILE A 155 27.94 -27.23 31.64
CA ILE A 155 26.55 -27.73 31.78
C ILE A 155 25.57 -26.69 31.21
N MET A 156 25.75 -25.43 31.58
CA MET A 156 24.89 -24.35 31.04
C MET A 156 24.97 -24.25 29.53
N VAL A 157 26.17 -24.21 28.95
CA VAL A 157 26.37 -24.13 27.48
C VAL A 157 25.73 -25.32 26.77
N ARG A 158 25.89 -26.55 27.31
CA ARG A 158 25.25 -27.77 26.80
C ARG A 158 23.72 -27.63 26.77
N ASP A 159 23.14 -27.14 27.85
CA ASP A 159 21.68 -27.02 27.98
C ASP A 159 21.12 -25.96 27.03
N GLU A 160 21.87 -24.86 26.80
CA GLU A 160 21.54 -23.86 25.78
C GLU A 160 21.63 -24.42 24.35
N ILE A 161 22.68 -25.20 24.03
CA ILE A 161 22.79 -25.92 22.76
C ILE A 161 21.57 -26.81 22.53
N ALA A 162 21.22 -27.64 23.54
CA ALA A 162 20.06 -28.51 23.43
C ALA A 162 18.73 -27.75 23.26
N GLN A 163 18.61 -26.57 23.85
CA GLN A 163 17.45 -25.71 23.65
C GLN A 163 17.39 -25.17 22.21
N HIS A 164 18.50 -24.63 21.69
CA HIS A 164 18.57 -24.11 20.31
C HIS A 164 18.33 -25.21 19.28
N GLN A 165 18.85 -26.40 19.49
CA GLN A 165 18.59 -27.57 18.62
C GLN A 165 17.10 -27.94 18.58
N ARG A 166 16.40 -27.89 19.71
CA ARG A 166 14.93 -28.13 19.74
C ARG A 166 14.17 -27.03 18.98
N GLN A 167 14.57 -25.76 19.15
CA GLN A 167 13.98 -24.65 18.41
C GLN A 167 14.20 -24.79 16.89
N GLN A 168 15.41 -25.13 16.50
CA GLN A 168 15.76 -25.37 15.10
C GLN A 168 14.94 -26.52 14.49
N ALA A 169 14.83 -27.66 15.20
CA ALA A 169 14.01 -28.78 14.74
C ALA A 169 12.54 -28.37 14.53
N SER A 170 11.97 -27.63 15.47
CA SER A 170 10.60 -27.11 15.34
C SER A 170 10.42 -26.21 14.12
N LEU A 171 11.41 -25.36 13.78
CA LEU A 171 11.35 -24.53 12.58
C LEU A 171 11.44 -25.38 11.31
N TYR A 172 12.29 -26.40 11.28
CA TYR A 172 12.37 -27.33 10.15
C TYR A 172 11.05 -28.10 9.94
N ASP A 173 10.34 -28.46 11.01
CA ASP A 173 9.05 -29.14 10.92
C ASP A 173 7.95 -28.24 10.31
N THR A 174 8.05 -26.92 10.49
CA THR A 174 7.06 -25.96 9.92
C THR A 174 7.37 -25.55 8.46
N LEU A 175 8.61 -25.71 8.00
CA LEU A 175 9.03 -25.27 6.66
C LEU A 175 8.20 -25.84 5.50
N PRO A 176 7.84 -27.13 5.48
CA PRO A 176 7.05 -27.69 4.36
C PRO A 176 5.69 -27.00 4.19
N GLU A 177 5.01 -26.71 5.31
CA GLU A 177 3.72 -26.02 5.34
C GLU A 177 3.87 -24.57 4.84
N LEU A 178 4.85 -23.81 5.36
CA LEU A 178 5.12 -22.45 4.95
C LEU A 178 5.45 -22.34 3.44
N LYS A 179 6.22 -23.30 2.90
CA LYS A 179 6.51 -23.37 1.46
C LYS A 179 5.23 -23.60 0.66
N GLN A 180 4.39 -24.52 1.10
CA GLN A 180 3.13 -24.82 0.42
C GLN A 180 2.17 -23.60 0.45
N GLU A 181 2.09 -22.88 1.56
CA GLU A 181 1.31 -21.66 1.69
C GLU A 181 1.82 -20.54 0.77
N PHE A 182 3.14 -20.36 0.69
CA PHE A 182 3.76 -19.41 -0.23
C PHE A 182 3.44 -19.76 -1.69
N GLU A 183 3.61 -21.02 -2.10
CA GLU A 183 3.35 -21.48 -3.47
C GLU A 183 1.87 -21.28 -3.86
N ASN A 184 0.94 -21.59 -2.94
CA ASN A 184 -0.49 -21.38 -3.13
C ASN A 184 -0.84 -19.90 -3.30
N ALA A 185 -0.26 -19.03 -2.46
CA ALA A 185 -0.46 -17.59 -2.56
C ALA A 185 0.09 -17.02 -3.87
N LEU A 186 1.29 -17.46 -4.29
CA LEU A 186 1.92 -17.07 -5.54
C LEU A 186 1.08 -17.48 -6.75
N GLN A 187 0.64 -18.73 -6.79
CA GLN A 187 -0.20 -19.24 -7.87
C GLN A 187 -1.53 -18.49 -7.96
N THR A 188 -2.19 -18.27 -6.82
CA THR A 188 -3.46 -17.55 -6.75
C THR A 188 -3.31 -16.11 -7.25
N TYR A 189 -2.27 -15.40 -6.82
CA TYR A 189 -1.97 -14.05 -7.28
C TYR A 189 -1.72 -14.01 -8.80
N GLN A 190 -0.89 -14.94 -9.33
CA GLN A 190 -0.56 -14.99 -10.75
C GLN A 190 -1.78 -15.29 -11.63
N LEU A 191 -2.62 -16.24 -11.22
CA LEU A 191 -3.85 -16.57 -11.94
C LEU A 191 -4.81 -15.39 -12.00
N LYS A 192 -5.01 -14.69 -10.88
CA LYS A 192 -5.87 -13.51 -10.86
C LYS A 192 -5.28 -12.35 -11.65
N LYS A 193 -3.96 -12.10 -11.56
CA LYS A 193 -3.29 -11.09 -12.35
C LYS A 193 -3.47 -11.30 -13.87
N LYS A 194 -3.36 -12.55 -14.34
CA LYS A 194 -3.59 -12.89 -15.75
C LYS A 194 -5.04 -12.74 -16.19
N LYS A 195 -5.99 -12.92 -15.27
CA LYS A 195 -7.44 -12.81 -15.58
C LYS A 195 -7.86 -11.35 -15.76
N PHE A 196 -7.23 -10.41 -15.09
CA PHE A 196 -7.59 -9.01 -15.15
C PHE A 196 -6.88 -8.32 -16.32
N SER A 197 -7.61 -8.05 -17.42
CA SER A 197 -7.10 -7.40 -18.63
C SER A 197 -7.47 -5.91 -18.66
N TYR A 198 -6.91 -5.12 -17.73
CA TYR A 198 -7.10 -3.66 -17.65
C TYR A 198 -5.91 -2.87 -18.23
N TYR A 199 -5.24 -3.43 -19.21
CA TYR A 199 -4.07 -2.80 -19.85
C TYR A 199 -4.36 -2.49 -21.33
#